data_22a9bfc19dec3a5dc858d9928f47f24c
#
_entry.id   22a9bfc19dec3a5dc858d9928f47f24c
#
_cell.length_a   1.000
_cell.length_b   1.000
_cell.length_c   1.000
_cell.angle_alpha   90.00
_cell.angle_beta   90.00
_cell.angle_gamma   90.00
#
_symmetry.space_group_name_H-M   'P 1'
#
loop_
_entity.id
_entity.type
_entity.pdbx_description
1 polymer ?
#
loop_
_entity_poly.entity_id
_entity_poly.type
_entity_poly.pdbx_seq_one_letter_code
_entity_poly.pdbx_strand_id
1 'polypeptide(L)'
;MQEDTDRFDAEFFRRYYGDPQTRVADEDDAERIAGLIAGIVRYMELPVRTILDAGCGIGMLREPLLRHFPGARYEGLEYSTYLCAEHGWTQGSVADHVSPAPYDLVVCHDVLQYLDDRSAARAVANLARLCRGALYLSVLTQRDWRHAADQSRTDESVHRRSGDWYRSRLRRGFRHVGGG
;
A
#
# COMPACT_ATOMS: atom_id res chain seq x y z
N MET A 1 -8.82 11.53 16.26
CA MET A 1 -8.48 11.58 14.83
C MET A 1 -7.20 12.38 14.56
N GLN A 2 -6.88 13.40 15.35
CA GLN A 2 -5.64 14.20 15.25
C GLN A 2 -4.41 13.49 15.85
N GLU A 3 -4.59 12.75 16.94
CA GLU A 3 -3.48 12.04 17.63
C GLU A 3 -2.83 10.92 16.80
N ASP A 4 -3.52 10.39 15.80
CA ASP A 4 -3.02 9.26 14.99
C ASP A 4 -2.23 9.73 13.76
N THR A 5 -2.45 10.97 13.29
CA THR A 5 -1.66 11.57 12.18
C THR A 5 -0.27 12.02 12.64
N ASP A 6 -0.12 12.35 13.92
CA ASP A 6 1.15 12.81 14.49
C ASP A 6 2.19 11.67 14.60
N ARG A 7 1.75 10.42 14.57
CA ARG A 7 2.61 9.25 14.57
C ARG A 7 3.45 9.10 13.30
N PHE A 8 2.91 9.50 12.16
CA PHE A 8 3.58 9.41 10.85
C PHE A 8 4.18 10.77 10.49
N ASP A 9 5.08 11.24 11.34
CA ASP A 9 5.78 12.51 11.22
C ASP A 9 7.11 12.40 10.44
N ALA A 10 7.83 13.51 10.35
CA ALA A 10 9.13 13.57 9.70
C ALA A 10 10.17 12.61 10.31
N GLU A 11 10.12 12.38 11.64
CA GLU A 11 11.06 11.49 12.32
C GLU A 11 10.80 10.03 11.99
N PHE A 12 9.51 9.63 11.92
CA PHE A 12 9.11 8.30 11.46
C PHE A 12 9.67 8.01 10.07
N PHE A 13 9.43 8.92 9.11
CA PHE A 13 9.88 8.70 7.73
C PHE A 13 11.39 8.76 7.57
N ARG A 14 12.07 9.65 8.31
CA ARG A 14 13.54 9.68 8.34
C ARG A 14 14.11 8.33 8.83
N ARG A 15 13.54 7.76 9.90
CA ARG A 15 14.00 6.49 10.47
C ARG A 15 13.78 5.30 9.54
N TYR A 16 12.58 5.16 8.98
CA TYR A 16 12.19 3.95 8.24
C TYR A 16 12.43 4.03 6.73
N TYR A 17 12.74 5.20 6.18
CA TYR A 17 12.99 5.39 4.75
C TYR A 17 14.26 6.18 4.45
N GLY A 18 14.69 7.09 5.32
CA GLY A 18 15.86 7.96 5.08
C GLY A 18 17.19 7.38 5.54
N ASP A 19 17.20 6.62 6.63
CA ASP A 19 18.42 6.08 7.22
C ASP A 19 18.79 4.72 6.58
N PRO A 20 19.94 4.59 5.91
CA PRO A 20 20.38 3.34 5.29
C PRO A 20 20.47 2.15 6.25
N GLN A 21 20.64 2.39 7.56
CA GLN A 21 20.76 1.33 8.56
C GLN A 21 19.41 0.79 9.03
N THR A 22 18.37 1.60 8.96
CA THR A 22 17.04 1.26 9.50
C THR A 22 15.93 1.25 8.43
N ARG A 23 16.21 1.72 7.20
CA ARG A 23 15.23 1.77 6.13
C ARG A 23 14.64 0.39 5.83
N VAL A 24 13.33 0.36 5.64
CA VAL A 24 12.55 -0.87 5.38
C VAL A 24 12.57 -1.29 3.92
N ALA A 25 12.81 -0.35 2.99
CA ALA A 25 12.87 -0.57 1.56
C ALA A 25 13.81 0.44 0.89
N ASP A 26 14.27 0.12 -0.31
CA ASP A 26 15.07 1.00 -1.15
C ASP A 26 14.53 1.05 -2.59
N GLU A 27 15.22 1.80 -3.46
CA GLU A 27 14.82 1.95 -4.87
C GLU A 27 14.80 0.62 -5.63
N ASP A 28 15.72 -0.30 -5.32
CA ASP A 28 15.75 -1.63 -5.94
C ASP A 28 14.55 -2.48 -5.51
N ASP A 29 14.10 -2.35 -4.27
CA ASP A 29 12.88 -2.99 -3.78
C ASP A 29 11.66 -2.45 -4.53
N ALA A 30 11.57 -1.12 -4.70
CA ALA A 30 10.49 -0.48 -5.42
C ALA A 30 10.43 -0.93 -6.90
N GLU A 31 11.59 -1.04 -7.57
CA GLU A 31 11.68 -1.56 -8.93
C GLU A 31 11.22 -3.01 -9.02
N ARG A 32 11.64 -3.87 -8.10
CA ARG A 32 11.22 -5.28 -8.06
C ARG A 32 9.71 -5.42 -7.87
N ILE A 33 9.13 -4.64 -6.97
CA ILE A 33 7.69 -4.63 -6.69
C ILE A 33 6.91 -4.16 -7.92
N ALA A 34 7.30 -3.04 -8.51
CA ALA A 34 6.66 -2.51 -9.71
C ALA A 34 6.76 -3.47 -10.89
N GLY A 35 7.92 -4.12 -11.08
CA GLY A 35 8.13 -5.15 -12.09
C GLY A 35 7.24 -6.38 -11.89
N LEU A 36 7.08 -6.85 -10.65
CA LEU A 36 6.16 -7.94 -10.31
C LEU A 36 4.70 -7.58 -10.63
N ILE A 37 4.26 -6.39 -10.19
CA ILE A 37 2.91 -5.90 -10.47
C ILE A 37 2.66 -5.82 -11.97
N ALA A 38 3.59 -5.22 -12.71
CA ALA A 38 3.48 -5.07 -14.15
C ALA A 38 3.48 -6.42 -14.89
N GLY A 39 4.27 -7.37 -14.42
CA GLY A 39 4.30 -8.73 -14.96
C GLY A 39 2.94 -9.43 -14.84
N ILE A 40 2.34 -9.38 -13.65
CA ILE A 40 1.02 -9.99 -13.39
C ILE A 40 -0.07 -9.29 -14.20
N VAL A 41 -0.10 -7.95 -14.21
CA VAL A 41 -1.11 -7.16 -14.93
C VAL A 41 -1.06 -7.41 -16.42
N ARG A 42 0.15 -7.49 -17.01
CA ARG A 42 0.35 -7.83 -18.44
C ARG A 42 -0.05 -9.26 -18.75
N TYR A 43 0.31 -10.21 -17.88
CA TYR A 43 -0.11 -11.62 -18.05
C TYR A 43 -1.64 -11.76 -18.05
N MET A 44 -2.34 -10.96 -17.25
CA MET A 44 -3.81 -10.94 -17.20
C MET A 44 -4.44 -10.07 -18.29
N GLU A 45 -3.64 -9.42 -19.15
CA GLU A 45 -4.07 -8.52 -20.23
C GLU A 45 -4.97 -7.37 -19.74
N LEU A 46 -4.73 -6.89 -18.52
CA LEU A 46 -5.51 -5.81 -17.93
C LEU A 46 -4.99 -4.43 -18.41
N PRO A 47 -5.86 -3.57 -18.97
CA PRO A 47 -5.45 -2.21 -19.31
C PRO A 47 -5.29 -1.36 -18.05
N VAL A 48 -4.20 -0.59 -17.95
CA VAL A 48 -3.95 0.34 -16.84
C VAL A 48 -3.81 1.76 -17.37
N ARG A 49 -4.81 2.59 -17.09
CA ARG A 49 -4.85 4.03 -17.40
C ARG A 49 -4.88 4.88 -16.14
N THR A 50 -5.28 4.29 -15.01
CA THR A 50 -5.38 4.95 -13.72
C THR A 50 -4.82 4.06 -12.62
N ILE A 51 -3.95 4.63 -11.79
CA ILE A 51 -3.29 3.97 -10.67
C ILE A 51 -3.61 4.74 -9.40
N LEU A 52 -4.08 4.05 -8.37
CA LEU A 52 -4.12 4.55 -7.00
C LEU A 52 -3.05 3.85 -6.19
N ASP A 53 -2.15 4.60 -5.59
CA ASP A 53 -1.22 4.11 -4.59
C ASP A 53 -1.75 4.49 -3.20
N ALA A 54 -2.37 3.53 -2.53
CA ALA A 54 -3.14 3.71 -1.30
C ALA A 54 -2.25 3.52 -0.08
N GLY A 55 -1.81 4.61 0.52
CA GLY A 55 -0.76 4.69 1.52
C GLY A 55 0.61 4.79 0.86
N CYS A 56 0.75 5.74 -0.07
CA CYS A 56 1.93 5.84 -0.95
C CYS A 56 3.23 6.25 -0.22
N GLY A 57 3.14 6.69 1.04
CA GLY A 57 4.31 7.12 1.81
C GLY A 57 5.09 8.22 1.09
N ILE A 58 6.40 8.04 0.98
CA ILE A 58 7.28 8.96 0.25
C ILE A 58 7.18 8.84 -1.28
N GLY A 59 6.30 7.99 -1.80
CA GLY A 59 6.06 7.82 -3.24
C GLY A 59 7.08 6.95 -3.98
N MET A 60 7.75 6.02 -3.29
CA MET A 60 8.80 5.16 -3.89
C MET A 60 8.33 4.38 -5.12
N LEU A 61 7.05 3.95 -5.15
CA LEU A 61 6.51 3.18 -6.26
C LEU A 61 6.06 4.02 -7.46
N ARG A 62 5.96 5.36 -7.32
CA ARG A 62 5.42 6.24 -8.37
C ARG A 62 6.19 6.13 -9.68
N GLU A 63 7.48 6.42 -9.65
CA GLU A 63 8.30 6.42 -10.87
C GLU A 63 8.47 5.02 -11.48
N PRO A 64 8.74 3.94 -10.69
CA PRO A 64 8.77 2.59 -11.21
C PRO A 64 7.45 2.17 -11.88
N LEU A 65 6.29 2.44 -11.27
CA LEU A 65 5.00 2.11 -11.86
C LEU A 65 4.73 2.88 -13.15
N LEU A 66 5.05 4.18 -13.18
CA LEU A 66 4.85 5.00 -14.39
C LEU A 66 5.78 4.58 -15.55
N ARG A 67 6.98 4.06 -15.27
CA ARG A 67 7.82 3.45 -16.32
C ARG A 67 7.18 2.19 -16.93
N HIS A 68 6.52 1.37 -16.11
CA HIS A 68 5.83 0.16 -16.60
C HIS A 68 4.50 0.46 -17.27
N PHE A 69 3.80 1.54 -16.87
CA PHE A 69 2.49 1.97 -17.37
C PHE A 69 2.55 3.41 -17.89
N PRO A 70 3.30 3.64 -19.01
CA PRO A 70 3.47 5.00 -19.55
C PRO A 70 2.12 5.58 -19.97
N GLY A 71 1.86 6.82 -19.52
CA GLY A 71 0.60 7.51 -19.78
C GLY A 71 -0.52 7.20 -18.79
N ALA A 72 -0.32 6.32 -17.81
CA ALA A 72 -1.26 6.15 -16.72
C ALA A 72 -1.28 7.39 -15.81
N ARG A 73 -2.46 7.79 -15.37
CA ARG A 73 -2.61 8.82 -14.33
C ARG A 73 -2.39 8.15 -12.96
N TYR A 74 -1.38 8.63 -12.25
CA TYR A 74 -1.07 8.19 -10.89
C TYR A 74 -1.69 9.14 -9.87
N GLU A 75 -2.25 8.58 -8.81
CA GLU A 75 -2.74 9.29 -7.64
C GLU A 75 -2.20 8.63 -6.38
N GLY A 76 -1.49 9.41 -5.56
CA GLY A 76 -1.02 9.01 -4.24
C GLY A 76 -2.05 9.41 -3.18
N LEU A 77 -2.51 8.44 -2.39
CA LEU A 77 -3.33 8.65 -1.20
C LEU A 77 -2.47 8.40 0.03
N GLU A 78 -2.39 9.37 0.94
CA GLU A 78 -1.54 9.27 2.13
C GLU A 78 -2.27 9.79 3.37
N TYR A 79 -2.03 9.18 4.52
CA TYR A 79 -2.62 9.57 5.79
C TYR A 79 -1.81 10.66 6.51
N SER A 80 -0.48 10.64 6.36
CA SER A 80 0.44 11.61 6.95
C SER A 80 0.22 13.01 6.41
N THR A 81 -0.14 13.95 7.28
CA THR A 81 -0.23 15.38 6.92
C THR A 81 1.11 15.93 6.46
N TYR A 82 2.20 15.45 7.07
CA TYR A 82 3.56 15.84 6.72
C TYR A 82 3.88 15.49 5.26
N LEU A 83 3.70 14.23 4.85
CA LEU A 83 3.99 13.81 3.49
C LEU A 83 3.02 14.40 2.45
N CYS A 84 1.76 14.58 2.81
CA CYS A 84 0.79 15.24 1.93
C CYS A 84 1.21 16.68 1.63
N ALA A 85 1.71 17.41 2.64
CA ALA A 85 2.20 18.77 2.45
C ALA A 85 3.49 18.81 1.62
N GLU A 86 4.40 17.86 1.81
CA GLU A 86 5.70 17.83 1.13
C GLU A 86 5.59 17.38 -0.33
N HIS A 87 4.76 16.38 -0.62
CA HIS A 87 4.69 15.75 -1.95
C HIS A 87 3.42 16.09 -2.74
N GLY A 88 2.45 16.78 -2.13
CA GLY A 88 1.17 17.11 -2.78
C GLY A 88 0.24 15.90 -2.94
N TRP A 89 0.34 14.89 -2.07
CA TRP A 89 -0.54 13.74 -2.08
C TRP A 89 -1.97 14.09 -1.67
N THR A 90 -2.94 13.30 -2.13
CA THR A 90 -4.31 13.35 -1.60
C THR A 90 -4.30 12.86 -0.16
N GLN A 91 -4.70 13.72 0.78
CA GLN A 91 -4.78 13.34 2.18
C GLN A 91 -6.03 12.51 2.45
N GLY A 92 -5.87 11.37 3.08
CA GLY A 92 -7.00 10.52 3.49
C GLY A 92 -6.61 9.14 3.97
N SER A 93 -7.61 8.44 4.54
CA SER A 93 -7.45 7.06 4.99
C SER A 93 -7.89 6.08 3.90
N VAL A 94 -7.13 5.01 3.71
CA VAL A 94 -7.52 3.89 2.83
C VAL A 94 -8.85 3.25 3.24
N ALA A 95 -9.27 3.42 4.50
CA ALA A 95 -10.54 2.89 5.00
C ALA A 95 -11.78 3.68 4.54
N ASP A 96 -11.62 4.96 4.20
CA ASP A 96 -12.72 5.90 4.01
C ASP A 96 -12.62 6.73 2.72
N HIS A 97 -11.49 6.67 2.01
CA HIS A 97 -11.29 7.43 0.78
C HIS A 97 -12.39 7.16 -0.25
N VAL A 98 -12.85 8.22 -0.89
CA VAL A 98 -13.88 8.16 -1.95
C VAL A 98 -13.29 8.74 -3.22
N SER A 99 -13.46 8.03 -4.32
CA SER A 99 -13.11 8.51 -5.66
C SER A 99 -14.35 8.56 -6.56
N PRO A 100 -14.44 9.52 -7.49
CA PRO A 100 -15.56 9.61 -8.44
C PRO A 100 -15.63 8.42 -9.39
N ALA A 101 -14.54 7.71 -9.61
CA ALA A 101 -14.48 6.50 -10.42
C ALA A 101 -13.43 5.53 -9.88
N PRO A 102 -13.62 4.21 -10.03
CA PRO A 102 -12.62 3.23 -9.62
C PRO A 102 -11.39 3.25 -10.53
N TYR A 103 -10.26 2.82 -10.00
CA TYR A 103 -8.96 2.77 -10.66
C TYR A 103 -8.73 1.41 -11.34
N ASP A 104 -7.94 1.39 -12.42
CA ASP A 104 -7.56 0.16 -13.13
C ASP A 104 -6.59 -0.69 -12.30
N LEU A 105 -5.66 -0.02 -11.61
CA LEU A 105 -4.71 -0.62 -10.69
C LEU A 105 -4.79 0.10 -9.35
N VAL A 106 -4.95 -0.65 -8.28
CA VAL A 106 -4.79 -0.17 -6.91
C VAL A 106 -3.60 -0.88 -6.30
N VAL A 107 -2.68 -0.12 -5.74
CA VAL A 107 -1.54 -0.62 -4.96
C VAL A 107 -1.77 -0.25 -3.51
N CYS A 108 -1.61 -1.19 -2.60
CA CYS A 108 -1.63 -0.95 -1.16
C CYS A 108 -0.50 -1.78 -0.54
N HIS A 109 0.64 -1.12 -0.33
CA HIS A 109 1.88 -1.76 0.08
C HIS A 109 2.20 -1.40 1.53
N ASP A 110 2.16 -2.42 2.41
CA ASP A 110 2.55 -2.33 3.83
C ASP A 110 1.81 -1.25 4.65
N VAL A 111 0.51 -1.11 4.41
CA VAL A 111 -0.35 -0.11 5.06
C VAL A 111 -1.28 -0.73 6.10
N LEU A 112 -1.95 -1.84 5.78
CA LEU A 112 -3.06 -2.35 6.59
C LEU A 112 -2.64 -2.88 7.96
N GLN A 113 -1.36 -3.16 8.17
CA GLN A 113 -0.83 -3.54 9.49
C GLN A 113 -0.90 -2.41 10.51
N TYR A 114 -0.96 -1.15 10.08
CA TYR A 114 -1.09 0.00 10.97
C TYR A 114 -2.52 0.29 11.45
N LEU A 115 -3.51 -0.33 10.83
CA LEU A 115 -4.92 -0.14 11.16
C LEU A 115 -5.41 -1.18 12.17
N ASP A 116 -6.31 -0.77 13.08
CA ASP A 116 -7.03 -1.71 13.93
C ASP A 116 -7.93 -2.67 13.11
N ASP A 117 -8.48 -3.71 13.73
CA ASP A 117 -9.25 -4.75 13.03
C ASP A 117 -10.47 -4.23 12.29
N ARG A 118 -11.15 -3.24 12.86
CA ARG A 118 -12.34 -2.63 12.28
C ARG A 118 -11.97 -1.76 11.08
N SER A 119 -10.96 -0.93 11.23
CA SER A 119 -10.45 -0.04 10.18
C SER A 119 -9.82 -0.83 9.04
N ALA A 120 -9.03 -1.87 9.34
CA ALA A 120 -8.47 -2.76 8.32
C ALA A 120 -9.55 -3.52 7.53
N ALA A 121 -10.62 -3.98 8.19
CA ALA A 121 -11.74 -4.62 7.50
C ALA A 121 -12.48 -3.65 6.56
N ARG A 122 -12.67 -2.40 7.00
CA ARG A 122 -13.24 -1.33 6.16
C ARG A 122 -12.31 -1.00 4.99
N ALA A 123 -10.99 -0.90 5.25
CA ALA A 123 -10.00 -0.64 4.21
C ALA A 123 -10.04 -1.70 3.11
N VAL A 124 -10.05 -3.00 3.44
CA VAL A 124 -10.16 -4.08 2.44
C VAL A 124 -11.43 -3.94 1.61
N ALA A 125 -12.58 -3.65 2.23
CA ALA A 125 -13.83 -3.44 1.52
C ALA A 125 -13.79 -2.19 0.63
N ASN A 126 -13.14 -1.12 1.09
CA ASN A 126 -12.99 0.12 0.34
C ASN A 126 -12.03 -0.04 -0.85
N LEU A 127 -10.89 -0.71 -0.67
CA LEU A 127 -9.96 -1.04 -1.74
C LEU A 127 -10.64 -1.83 -2.87
N ALA A 128 -11.55 -2.77 -2.51
CA ALA A 128 -12.34 -3.49 -3.51
C ALA A 128 -13.30 -2.56 -4.30
N ARG A 129 -13.89 -1.55 -3.65
CA ARG A 129 -14.74 -0.55 -4.33
C ARG A 129 -13.94 0.40 -5.22
N LEU A 130 -12.72 0.75 -4.80
CA LEU A 130 -11.83 1.64 -5.53
C LEU A 130 -11.17 0.95 -6.73
N CYS A 131 -11.17 -0.39 -6.80
CA CYS A 131 -10.48 -1.18 -7.80
C CYS A 131 -11.47 -1.80 -8.81
N ARG A 132 -11.27 -1.54 -10.10
CA ARG A 132 -12.02 -2.21 -11.19
C ARG A 132 -11.20 -3.23 -11.97
N GLY A 133 -9.88 -3.21 -11.84
CA GLY A 133 -8.97 -4.11 -12.54
C GLY A 133 -8.19 -4.99 -11.56
N ALA A 134 -7.00 -4.59 -11.17
CA ALA A 134 -6.13 -5.34 -10.28
C ALA A 134 -5.85 -4.59 -8.97
N LEU A 135 -5.88 -5.32 -7.85
CA LEU A 135 -5.35 -4.87 -6.56
C LEU A 135 -4.06 -5.65 -6.25
N TYR A 136 -2.96 -4.91 -6.07
CA TYR A 136 -1.78 -5.43 -5.39
C TYR A 136 -1.87 -5.05 -3.90
N LEU A 137 -1.83 -6.04 -3.03
CA LEU A 137 -1.84 -5.84 -1.58
C LEU A 137 -0.66 -6.59 -0.96
N SER A 138 0.25 -5.84 -0.35
CA SER A 138 1.27 -6.35 0.56
C SER A 138 0.92 -5.95 1.99
N VAL A 139 1.11 -6.86 2.91
CA VAL A 139 0.89 -6.61 4.33
C VAL A 139 1.72 -7.58 5.17
N LEU A 140 2.36 -7.08 6.22
CA LEU A 140 3.10 -7.90 7.17
C LEU A 140 2.12 -8.76 7.98
N THR A 141 2.14 -10.08 7.73
CA THR A 141 1.30 -11.02 8.47
C THR A 141 1.98 -11.53 9.74
N GLN A 142 1.20 -12.19 10.61
CA GLN A 142 1.75 -12.87 11.79
C GLN A 142 2.81 -13.93 11.43
N ARG A 143 2.71 -14.55 10.25
CA ARG A 143 3.69 -15.53 9.77
C ARG A 143 4.97 -14.84 9.36
N ASP A 144 4.87 -13.75 8.57
CA ASP A 144 6.03 -12.99 8.10
C ASP A 144 6.81 -12.42 9.27
N TRP A 145 6.12 -11.87 10.26
CA TRP A 145 6.74 -11.37 11.49
C TRP A 145 7.60 -12.44 12.20
N ARG A 146 7.09 -13.69 12.31
CA ARG A 146 7.85 -14.77 12.98
C ARG A 146 9.11 -15.18 12.21
N HIS A 147 9.15 -14.92 10.91
CA HIS A 147 10.25 -15.32 10.03
C HIS A 147 11.12 -14.13 9.60
N ALA A 148 10.78 -12.91 10.03
CA ALA A 148 11.57 -11.73 9.74
C ALA A 148 12.97 -11.87 10.34
N ALA A 149 13.98 -11.76 9.49
CA ALA A 149 15.39 -11.89 9.90
C ALA A 149 15.82 -10.72 10.82
N ASP A 150 15.20 -9.57 10.63
CA ASP A 150 15.46 -8.37 11.42
C ASP A 150 14.15 -7.66 11.78
N GLN A 151 13.70 -7.91 13.00
CA GLN A 151 12.47 -7.28 13.53
C GLN A 151 12.69 -5.81 13.90
N SER A 152 13.94 -5.34 14.01
CA SER A 152 14.25 -3.94 14.35
C SER A 152 13.89 -2.95 13.24
N ARG A 153 13.72 -3.44 12.01
CA ARG A 153 13.29 -2.64 10.86
C ARG A 153 11.77 -2.48 10.75
N THR A 154 11.01 -3.00 11.71
CA THR A 154 9.56 -2.94 11.68
C THR A 154 9.06 -2.24 12.93
N ASP A 155 8.10 -1.33 12.77
CA ASP A 155 7.41 -0.71 13.89
C ASP A 155 6.68 -1.77 14.71
N GLU A 156 7.00 -1.88 16.01
CA GLU A 156 6.42 -2.88 16.92
C GLU A 156 4.92 -2.70 17.15
N SER A 157 4.38 -1.53 16.88
CA SER A 157 2.97 -1.19 17.08
C SER A 157 2.03 -1.72 15.99
N VAL A 158 2.54 -2.47 15.00
CA VAL A 158 1.73 -3.04 13.93
C VAL A 158 0.80 -4.15 14.43
N HIS A 159 -0.42 -4.19 13.88
CA HIS A 159 -1.39 -5.25 14.13
C HIS A 159 -1.06 -6.50 13.31
N ARG A 160 -0.79 -7.61 13.99
CA ARG A 160 -0.34 -8.86 13.38
C ARG A 160 -1.51 -9.81 13.11
N ARG A 161 -2.00 -9.85 11.89
CA ARG A 161 -3.10 -10.73 11.45
C ARG A 161 -2.58 -11.90 10.63
N SER A 162 -3.35 -12.99 10.59
CA SER A 162 -3.05 -14.09 9.68
C SER A 162 -3.33 -13.73 8.22
N GLY A 163 -2.63 -14.38 7.29
CA GLY A 163 -2.92 -14.23 5.85
C GLY A 163 -4.36 -14.63 5.51
N ASP A 164 -4.94 -15.62 6.21
CA ASP A 164 -6.33 -16.05 6.01
C ASP A 164 -7.35 -14.98 6.41
N TRP A 165 -7.02 -14.17 7.42
CA TRP A 165 -7.85 -13.03 7.81
C TRP A 165 -8.04 -12.04 6.64
N TYR A 166 -6.97 -11.74 5.88
CA TYR A 166 -7.02 -10.89 4.70
C TYR A 166 -7.68 -11.61 3.51
N ARG A 167 -7.27 -12.84 3.19
CA ARG A 167 -7.81 -13.61 2.06
C ARG A 167 -9.32 -13.80 2.15
N SER A 168 -9.85 -14.10 3.33
CA SER A 168 -11.29 -14.28 3.53
C SER A 168 -12.11 -13.03 3.22
N ARG A 169 -11.55 -11.85 3.45
CA ARG A 169 -12.17 -10.55 3.17
C ARG A 169 -12.03 -10.15 1.72
N LEU A 170 -10.85 -10.34 1.13
CA LEU A 170 -10.59 -10.06 -0.29
C LEU A 170 -11.51 -10.87 -1.20
N ARG A 171 -11.77 -12.15 -0.89
CA ARG A 171 -12.69 -13.01 -1.65
C ARG A 171 -14.14 -12.50 -1.72
N ARG A 172 -14.53 -11.58 -0.87
CA ARG A 172 -15.85 -10.94 -0.93
C ARG A 172 -15.93 -9.84 -1.98
N GLY A 173 -14.81 -9.22 -2.32
CA GLY A 173 -14.73 -8.11 -3.28
C GLY A 173 -14.06 -8.44 -4.60
N PHE A 174 -13.30 -9.55 -4.68
CA PHE A 174 -12.54 -9.94 -5.86
C PHE A 174 -12.89 -11.36 -6.31
N ARG A 175 -12.98 -11.56 -7.64
CA ARG A 175 -13.27 -12.88 -8.24
C ARG A 175 -12.08 -13.84 -8.11
N HIS A 176 -10.87 -13.30 -8.24
CA HIS A 176 -9.62 -14.05 -8.18
C HIS A 176 -8.73 -13.45 -7.10
N VAL A 177 -8.30 -14.28 -6.17
CA VAL A 177 -7.37 -13.90 -5.10
C VAL A 177 -6.24 -14.91 -5.11
N GLY A 178 -5.07 -14.48 -5.60
CA GLY A 178 -3.83 -15.24 -5.57
C GLY A 178 -2.90 -14.71 -4.47
N GLY A 179 -1.89 -15.50 -4.09
CA GLY A 179 -0.86 -15.04 -3.16
C GLY A 179 -0.24 -16.17 -2.36
N GLY A 180 0.96 -15.90 -1.86
CA GLY A 180 1.75 -16.75 -0.99
C GLY A 180 1.60 -16.41 0.49
#